data_57964235503dc60c29c492c4fdb8dcab
#
_entry.id   57964235503dc60c29c492c4fdb8dcab
#
_cell.length_a   1.000
_cell.length_b   1.000
_cell.length_c   1.000
_cell.angle_alpha   90.00
_cell.angle_beta   90.00
_cell.angle_gamma   90.00
#
_symmetry.space_group_name_H-M   'P 1'
#
loop_
_entity.id
_entity.type
_entity.pdbx_description
1 polymer ?
#
loop_
_entity_poly.entity_id
_entity_poly.type
_entity_poly.pdbx_seq_one_letter_code
_entity_poly.pdbx_strand_id
1 'polypeptide(L)'
;MPVLKAPRISLANLRPAQGSQHAQKRVGRGEGSRHGRTAGRGNNGQKSRSGTGLKPMFEGGQTTIVKRFPKHGFFNFTGKTYAPVNLDRIQHWIDQGRLTSSPEKPITARELVQSGCVHGAHEGVKILGDVRLILAHFKTPIYITPSRASKSAIRAIEAAGGKVVCKYYNALSLRNCVRGVTDKVEAAPTRREDIMWYTEYNNRGYIAPRTLKLLGDQPFVEERWKVLSEELNKFRQPGKGLRKDRKL
;
A
#
# COMPACT_ATOMS: atom_id res chain seq x y z
N MET A 1 -16.66 39.93 -5.88
CA MET A 1 -17.27 39.09 -6.94
C MET A 1 -18.03 37.98 -6.26
N PRO A 2 -19.33 37.73 -6.60
CA PRO A 2 -20.07 36.63 -5.99
C PRO A 2 -19.42 35.29 -6.41
N VAL A 3 -19.03 34.47 -5.42
CA VAL A 3 -18.56 33.13 -5.64
C VAL A 3 -19.73 32.31 -6.18
N LEU A 4 -19.69 31.98 -7.46
CA LEU A 4 -20.65 31.08 -8.08
C LEU A 4 -20.54 29.71 -7.40
N LYS A 5 -21.48 29.39 -6.51
CA LYS A 5 -21.60 28.06 -5.93
C LYS A 5 -21.80 27.07 -7.07
N ALA A 6 -20.85 26.13 -7.20
CA ALA A 6 -21.01 25.02 -8.14
C ALA A 6 -22.35 24.31 -7.89
N PRO A 7 -23.10 23.96 -8.95
CA PRO A 7 -24.41 23.33 -8.80
C PRO A 7 -24.25 22.03 -8.02
N ARG A 8 -25.12 21.83 -7.03
CA ARG A 8 -25.13 20.62 -6.22
C ARG A 8 -25.36 19.40 -7.12
N ILE A 9 -24.43 18.44 -7.09
CA ILE A 9 -24.56 17.20 -7.84
C ILE A 9 -25.66 16.35 -7.20
N SER A 10 -26.65 15.97 -8.00
CA SER A 10 -27.76 15.09 -7.63
C SER A 10 -27.97 14.05 -8.72
N LEU A 11 -28.71 12.98 -8.43
CA LEU A 11 -29.02 11.93 -9.42
C LEU A 11 -29.74 12.48 -10.66
N ALA A 12 -30.49 13.59 -10.52
CA ALA A 12 -31.22 14.24 -11.61
C ALA A 12 -30.32 15.02 -12.58
N ASN A 13 -29.13 15.46 -12.15
CA ASN A 13 -28.24 16.29 -12.98
C ASN A 13 -26.93 15.57 -13.36
N LEU A 14 -26.82 14.29 -13.07
CA LEU A 14 -25.72 13.47 -13.55
C LEU A 14 -25.80 13.33 -15.08
N ARG A 15 -24.75 13.77 -15.75
CA ARG A 15 -24.60 13.62 -17.20
C ARG A 15 -23.25 12.97 -17.49
N PRO A 16 -23.21 11.96 -18.37
CA PRO A 16 -21.94 11.38 -18.80
C PRO A 16 -21.11 12.41 -19.56
N ALA A 17 -19.81 12.30 -19.47
CA ALA A 17 -18.90 13.14 -20.23
C ALA A 17 -19.17 12.99 -21.74
N GLN A 18 -18.97 14.05 -22.51
CA GLN A 18 -19.15 14.03 -23.95
C GLN A 18 -18.25 12.97 -24.59
N GLY A 19 -18.82 12.09 -25.42
CA GLY A 19 -18.10 10.99 -26.08
C GLY A 19 -17.87 9.75 -25.19
N SER A 20 -18.33 9.74 -23.94
CA SER A 20 -18.22 8.57 -23.05
C SER A 20 -19.25 7.47 -23.34
N GLN A 21 -20.31 7.81 -24.05
CA GLN A 21 -21.37 6.87 -24.46
C GLN A 21 -21.47 6.82 -25.98
N HIS A 22 -21.50 5.61 -26.50
CA HIS A 22 -21.71 5.32 -27.92
C HIS A 22 -22.82 4.30 -28.07
N ALA A 23 -23.61 4.45 -29.16
CA ALA A 23 -24.58 3.44 -29.50
C ALA A 23 -23.91 2.09 -29.77
N GLN A 24 -24.51 1.01 -29.30
CA GLN A 24 -24.02 -0.34 -29.54
C GLN A 24 -23.93 -0.64 -31.02
N LYS A 25 -22.76 -1.01 -31.51
CA LYS A 25 -22.56 -1.42 -32.91
C LYS A 25 -23.23 -2.77 -33.17
N ARG A 26 -24.29 -2.76 -33.98
CA ARG A 26 -25.00 -3.97 -34.38
C ARG A 26 -24.48 -4.43 -35.74
N VAL A 27 -23.95 -5.65 -35.81
CA VAL A 27 -23.43 -6.25 -37.06
C VAL A 27 -24.44 -7.23 -37.69
N GLY A 28 -24.37 -7.45 -39.00
CA GLY A 28 -25.25 -8.38 -39.69
C GLY A 28 -26.72 -7.94 -39.77
N ARG A 29 -27.00 -6.63 -39.86
CA ARG A 29 -28.36 -6.05 -39.85
C ARG A 29 -28.70 -5.30 -41.14
N GLY A 30 -28.34 -5.87 -42.31
CA GLY A 30 -28.64 -5.32 -43.60
C GLY A 30 -27.50 -4.49 -44.21
N GLU A 31 -27.57 -4.29 -45.54
CA GLU A 31 -26.49 -3.66 -46.30
C GLU A 31 -26.30 -2.17 -45.93
N GLY A 32 -27.36 -1.44 -45.62
CA GLY A 32 -27.29 -0.03 -45.22
C GLY A 32 -26.68 0.22 -43.85
N SER A 33 -26.40 -0.82 -43.04
CA SER A 33 -25.86 -0.67 -41.70
C SER A 33 -24.33 -0.57 -41.61
N ARG A 34 -23.61 -0.38 -42.72
CA ARG A 34 -22.14 -0.38 -42.86
C ARG A 34 -21.47 -1.74 -42.55
N HIS A 35 -22.07 -2.60 -41.74
CA HIS A 35 -21.57 -3.91 -41.35
C HIS A 35 -22.59 -5.01 -41.56
N GLY A 36 -23.40 -4.90 -42.65
CA GLY A 36 -24.50 -5.81 -42.91
C GLY A 36 -24.04 -7.17 -43.46
N ARG A 37 -23.41 -7.19 -44.61
CA ARG A 37 -23.11 -8.42 -45.34
C ARG A 37 -22.05 -9.30 -44.66
N THR A 38 -20.87 -8.79 -44.45
CA THR A 38 -19.72 -9.55 -43.91
C THR A 38 -19.45 -9.25 -42.42
N ALA A 39 -20.25 -8.43 -41.81
CA ALA A 39 -20.12 -8.04 -40.41
C ALA A 39 -18.72 -7.47 -40.02
N GLY A 40 -17.96 -6.96 -41.01
CA GLY A 40 -16.61 -6.44 -40.82
C GLY A 40 -15.51 -7.51 -40.86
N ARG A 41 -15.82 -8.79 -41.18
CA ARG A 41 -14.82 -9.88 -41.26
C ARG A 41 -14.13 -10.05 -42.61
N GLY A 42 -14.60 -9.35 -43.64
CA GLY A 42 -14.13 -9.52 -45.01
C GLY A 42 -14.79 -10.75 -45.71
N ASN A 43 -14.38 -11.06 -46.95
CA ASN A 43 -15.04 -12.09 -47.76
C ASN A 43 -14.53 -13.50 -47.47
N ASN A 44 -13.23 -13.74 -47.49
CA ASN A 44 -12.62 -15.07 -47.38
C ASN A 44 -11.45 -15.06 -46.40
N GLY A 45 -11.03 -16.24 -45.98
CA GLY A 45 -9.90 -16.46 -45.09
C GLY A 45 -10.27 -17.08 -43.75
N GLN A 46 -9.27 -17.53 -43.04
CA GLN A 46 -9.43 -18.24 -41.77
C GLN A 46 -10.15 -17.40 -40.67
N LYS A 47 -9.94 -16.10 -40.70
CA LYS A 47 -10.55 -15.17 -39.71
C LYS A 47 -12.02 -14.85 -40.02
N SER A 48 -12.48 -15.04 -41.27
CA SER A 48 -13.87 -14.75 -41.64
C SER A 48 -14.80 -15.95 -41.46
N ARG A 49 -14.26 -17.16 -41.33
CA ARG A 49 -15.04 -18.40 -41.11
C ARG A 49 -15.31 -18.62 -39.62
N SER A 50 -16.41 -19.33 -39.33
CA SER A 50 -16.62 -19.88 -37.98
C SER A 50 -15.68 -21.07 -37.75
N GLY A 51 -15.20 -21.23 -36.52
CA GLY A 51 -14.30 -22.33 -36.17
C GLY A 51 -13.03 -21.85 -35.45
N THR A 52 -12.02 -22.69 -35.50
CA THR A 52 -10.77 -22.46 -34.78
C THR A 52 -9.95 -21.34 -35.42
N GLY A 53 -9.87 -20.18 -34.74
CA GLY A 53 -8.95 -19.12 -35.14
C GLY A 53 -7.48 -19.52 -34.94
N LEU A 54 -6.58 -18.66 -35.38
CA LEU A 54 -5.16 -18.82 -35.08
C LEU A 54 -4.96 -18.81 -33.55
N LYS A 55 -4.19 -19.77 -33.04
CA LYS A 55 -3.83 -19.80 -31.62
C LYS A 55 -3.09 -18.50 -31.27
N PRO A 56 -3.38 -17.86 -30.11
CA PRO A 56 -2.61 -16.72 -29.66
C PRO A 56 -1.10 -17.05 -29.65
N MET A 57 -0.29 -16.13 -30.10
CA MET A 57 1.18 -16.28 -30.19
C MET A 57 1.68 -17.35 -31.17
N PHE A 58 0.88 -17.74 -32.18
CA PHE A 58 1.35 -18.58 -33.27
C PHE A 58 2.17 -17.74 -34.26
N GLU A 59 3.40 -18.18 -34.56
CA GLU A 59 4.37 -17.47 -35.41
C GLU A 59 4.69 -18.27 -36.68
N GLY A 60 3.67 -18.83 -37.31
CA GLY A 60 3.82 -19.50 -38.63
C GLY A 60 4.70 -20.75 -38.63
N GLY A 61 4.89 -21.43 -37.51
CA GLY A 61 5.78 -22.59 -37.38
C GLY A 61 7.18 -22.29 -36.81
N GLN A 62 7.58 -21.02 -36.81
CA GLN A 62 8.78 -20.60 -36.12
C GLN A 62 8.63 -20.80 -34.59
N THR A 63 9.74 -21.04 -33.90
CA THR A 63 9.75 -21.12 -32.44
C THR A 63 9.19 -19.82 -31.86
N THR A 64 8.03 -19.91 -31.19
CA THR A 64 7.34 -18.74 -30.63
C THR A 64 8.19 -18.05 -29.57
N ILE A 65 8.02 -16.73 -29.44
CA ILE A 65 8.78 -15.91 -28.48
C ILE A 65 8.64 -16.45 -27.06
N VAL A 66 7.47 -16.97 -26.68
CA VAL A 66 7.22 -17.57 -25.36
C VAL A 66 8.03 -18.84 -25.12
N LYS A 67 8.34 -19.61 -26.17
CA LYS A 67 9.22 -20.79 -26.07
C LYS A 67 10.70 -20.42 -26.17
N ARG A 68 11.03 -19.33 -26.87
CA ARG A 68 12.40 -18.85 -27.07
C ARG A 68 12.97 -18.26 -25.79
N PHE A 69 12.12 -17.58 -24.98
CA PHE A 69 12.50 -17.06 -23.68
C PHE A 69 11.99 -18.00 -22.59
N PRO A 70 12.90 -18.65 -21.82
CA PRO A 70 12.48 -19.52 -20.74
C PRO A 70 11.82 -18.70 -19.60
N LYS A 71 10.96 -19.35 -18.83
CA LYS A 71 10.40 -18.76 -17.62
C LYS A 71 11.55 -18.43 -16.66
N HIS A 72 11.54 -17.25 -16.08
CA HIS A 72 12.56 -16.78 -15.15
C HIS A 72 11.94 -16.39 -13.82
N GLY A 73 12.63 -16.73 -12.72
CA GLY A 73 12.25 -16.33 -11.37
C GLY A 73 11.16 -17.21 -10.74
N PHE A 74 10.77 -16.79 -9.56
CA PHE A 74 9.74 -17.43 -8.75
C PHE A 74 8.90 -16.38 -8.03
N PHE A 75 7.74 -16.76 -7.53
CA PHE A 75 6.92 -15.90 -6.69
C PHE A 75 7.21 -16.18 -5.21
N ASN A 76 7.65 -15.16 -4.48
CA ASN A 76 7.87 -15.26 -3.04
C ASN A 76 6.53 -15.08 -2.29
N PHE A 77 5.91 -16.19 -1.91
CA PHE A 77 4.64 -16.20 -1.16
C PHE A 77 4.77 -15.72 0.30
N THR A 78 5.98 -15.64 0.85
CA THR A 78 6.23 -15.10 2.20
C THR A 78 6.54 -13.60 2.19
N GLY A 79 6.65 -13.01 1.02
CA GLY A 79 6.91 -11.59 0.84
C GLY A 79 5.75 -10.72 1.33
N LYS A 80 6.04 -9.71 2.14
CA LYS A 80 5.03 -8.77 2.63
C LYS A 80 4.76 -7.68 1.61
N THR A 81 3.48 -7.46 1.30
CA THR A 81 3.02 -6.41 0.39
C THR A 81 2.42 -5.26 1.20
N TYR A 82 3.08 -4.11 1.18
CA TYR A 82 2.60 -2.89 1.84
C TYR A 82 1.94 -1.96 0.82
N ALA A 83 0.89 -1.26 1.25
CA ALA A 83 0.31 -0.17 0.47
C ALA A 83 1.24 1.05 0.49
N PRO A 84 1.83 1.45 -0.65
CA PRO A 84 2.72 2.60 -0.70
C PRO A 84 1.92 3.91 -0.72
N VAL A 85 2.35 4.88 0.09
CA VAL A 85 1.77 6.23 0.12
C VAL A 85 2.89 7.25 0.13
N ASN A 86 2.89 8.17 -0.84
CA ASN A 86 3.83 9.27 -0.88
C ASN A 86 3.39 10.43 0.03
N LEU A 87 4.35 11.14 0.60
CA LEU A 87 4.09 12.30 1.46
C LEU A 87 3.32 13.40 0.74
N ASP A 88 3.61 13.62 -0.52
CA ASP A 88 2.91 14.56 -1.39
C ASP A 88 1.39 14.29 -1.43
N ARG A 89 1.02 13.02 -1.56
CA ARG A 89 -0.38 12.62 -1.51
C ARG A 89 -1.02 12.91 -0.16
N ILE A 90 -0.32 12.65 0.95
CA ILE A 90 -0.82 12.94 2.30
C ILE A 90 -1.01 14.45 2.47
N GLN A 91 -0.04 15.27 2.05
CA GLN A 91 -0.14 16.72 2.08
C GLN A 91 -1.38 17.22 1.31
N HIS A 92 -1.59 16.72 0.10
CA HIS A 92 -2.75 17.07 -0.71
C HIS A 92 -4.08 16.73 -0.02
N TRP A 93 -4.18 15.59 0.70
CA TRP A 93 -5.38 15.23 1.48
C TRP A 93 -5.58 16.09 2.72
N ILE A 94 -4.50 16.56 3.33
CA ILE A 94 -4.55 17.53 4.43
C ILE A 94 -5.01 18.90 3.92
N ASP A 95 -4.48 19.37 2.80
CA ASP A 95 -4.85 20.64 2.18
C ASP A 95 -6.33 20.66 1.73
N GLN A 96 -6.87 19.51 1.34
CA GLN A 96 -8.29 19.32 1.06
C GLN A 96 -9.17 19.22 2.33
N GLY A 97 -8.59 19.20 3.52
CA GLY A 97 -9.33 19.01 4.78
C GLY A 97 -9.89 17.60 5.00
N ARG A 98 -9.41 16.61 4.24
CA ARG A 98 -9.83 15.20 4.36
C ARG A 98 -9.07 14.42 5.42
N LEU A 99 -7.86 14.85 5.73
CA LEU A 99 -7.01 14.30 6.78
C LEU A 99 -6.67 15.40 7.77
N THR A 100 -6.75 15.09 9.04
CA THR A 100 -6.30 15.94 10.12
C THR A 100 -5.22 15.22 10.90
N SER A 101 -4.16 15.94 11.27
CA SER A 101 -3.05 15.41 12.03
C SER A 101 -2.83 16.24 13.27
N SER A 102 -2.83 15.61 14.44
CA SER A 102 -2.50 16.26 15.70
C SER A 102 -1.58 15.37 16.54
N PRO A 103 -0.83 15.93 17.49
CA PRO A 103 0.02 15.12 18.39
C PRO A 103 -0.78 14.09 19.20
N GLU A 104 -2.00 14.45 19.61
CA GLU A 104 -2.89 13.59 20.40
C GLU A 104 -3.56 12.51 19.54
N LYS A 105 -3.82 12.81 18.25
CA LYS A 105 -4.47 11.91 17.31
C LYS A 105 -3.62 11.76 16.04
N PRO A 106 -2.61 10.87 16.07
CA PRO A 106 -1.79 10.63 14.89
C PRO A 106 -2.58 9.93 13.79
N ILE A 107 -2.19 10.16 12.55
CA ILE A 107 -2.76 9.49 11.39
C ILE A 107 -2.35 8.02 11.42
N THR A 108 -3.31 7.11 11.46
CA THR A 108 -3.11 5.66 11.41
C THR A 108 -3.55 5.10 10.05
N ALA A 109 -3.43 3.78 9.86
CA ALA A 109 -3.96 3.12 8.67
C ALA A 109 -5.47 3.32 8.50
N ARG A 110 -6.22 3.54 9.59
CA ARG A 110 -7.66 3.80 9.57
C ARG A 110 -7.98 5.10 8.86
N GLU A 111 -7.38 6.20 9.28
CA GLU A 111 -7.62 7.52 8.70
C GLU A 111 -7.22 7.55 7.22
N LEU A 112 -6.13 6.88 6.85
CA LEU A 112 -5.68 6.78 5.45
C LEU A 112 -6.66 6.00 4.55
N VAL A 113 -7.28 4.95 5.07
CA VAL A 113 -8.29 4.18 4.32
C VAL A 113 -9.63 4.92 4.28
N GLN A 114 -10.07 5.50 5.40
CA GLN A 114 -11.34 6.22 5.46
C GLN A 114 -11.37 7.49 4.63
N SER A 115 -10.25 8.23 4.56
CA SER A 115 -10.13 9.40 3.71
C SER A 115 -10.06 9.07 2.21
N GLY A 116 -9.85 7.80 1.84
CA GLY A 116 -9.61 7.38 0.46
C GLY A 116 -8.19 7.67 -0.04
N CYS A 117 -7.28 8.06 0.85
CA CYS A 117 -5.86 8.20 0.51
C CYS A 117 -5.25 6.85 0.09
N VAL A 118 -5.73 5.77 0.69
CA VAL A 118 -5.36 4.38 0.38
C VAL A 118 -6.61 3.56 0.15
N HIS A 119 -6.68 2.83 -0.95
CA HIS A 119 -7.85 1.98 -1.26
C HIS A 119 -7.82 0.61 -0.57
N GLY A 120 -6.66 0.16 -0.12
CA GLY A 120 -6.51 -1.10 0.61
C GLY A 120 -5.25 -1.09 1.46
N ALA A 121 -5.36 -1.52 2.70
CA ALA A 121 -4.23 -1.53 3.62
C ALA A 121 -3.26 -2.69 3.38
N HIS A 122 -3.62 -3.69 2.55
CA HIS A 122 -2.85 -4.93 2.32
C HIS A 122 -2.30 -5.52 3.65
N GLU A 123 -0.99 -5.62 3.79
CA GLU A 123 -0.33 -6.06 5.04
C GLU A 123 0.17 -4.89 5.90
N GLY A 124 -0.23 -3.68 5.55
CA GLY A 124 0.11 -2.43 6.24
C GLY A 124 0.40 -1.29 5.27
N VAL A 125 0.55 -0.11 5.79
CA VAL A 125 0.87 1.09 5.03
C VAL A 125 2.34 1.42 5.14
N LYS A 126 2.98 1.72 4.00
CA LYS A 126 4.37 2.17 3.93
C LYS A 126 4.44 3.58 3.38
N ILE A 127 4.97 4.49 4.18
CA ILE A 127 5.16 5.89 3.77
C ILE A 127 6.46 6.02 2.97
N LEU A 128 6.35 6.65 1.80
CA LEU A 128 7.45 6.93 0.90
C LEU A 128 7.67 8.43 0.79
N GLY A 129 8.94 8.82 0.71
CA GLY A 129 9.34 10.20 0.46
C GLY A 129 9.97 10.31 -0.92
N ASP A 130 9.36 11.06 -1.83
CA ASP A 130 10.00 11.46 -3.06
C ASP A 130 10.83 12.72 -2.81
N VAL A 131 12.14 12.59 -2.93
CA VAL A 131 13.11 13.63 -2.54
C VAL A 131 12.96 14.91 -3.39
N ARG A 132 12.51 14.80 -4.63
CA ARG A 132 12.44 15.95 -5.55
C ARG A 132 11.28 16.90 -5.24
N LEU A 133 10.14 16.38 -4.83
CA LEU A 133 8.92 17.16 -4.56
C LEU A 133 8.80 17.61 -3.10
N ILE A 134 9.38 16.86 -2.16
CA ILE A 134 9.21 17.07 -0.72
C ILE A 134 9.85 18.37 -0.23
N LEU A 135 11.03 18.72 -0.71
CA LEU A 135 11.73 19.94 -0.27
C LEU A 135 11.01 21.24 -0.66
N ALA A 136 10.16 21.20 -1.71
CA ALA A 136 9.45 22.37 -2.19
C ALA A 136 8.03 22.53 -1.61
N HIS A 137 7.36 21.45 -1.25
CA HIS A 137 5.91 21.47 -0.97
C HIS A 137 5.48 20.96 0.39
N PHE A 138 6.35 20.24 1.12
CA PHE A 138 5.98 19.66 2.41
C PHE A 138 6.17 20.68 3.54
N LYS A 139 5.07 21.29 4.00
CA LYS A 139 5.11 22.41 4.97
C LYS A 139 4.41 22.11 6.28
N THR A 140 3.47 21.17 6.32
CA THR A 140 2.66 20.91 7.52
C THR A 140 3.31 19.86 8.42
N PRO A 141 3.35 20.08 9.74
CA PRO A 141 3.80 19.04 10.67
C PRO A 141 2.81 17.90 10.71
N ILE A 142 3.27 16.69 10.37
CA ILE A 142 2.45 15.49 10.33
C ILE A 142 2.85 14.53 11.44
N TYR A 143 1.86 14.05 12.18
CA TYR A 143 1.97 12.99 13.18
C TYR A 143 1.37 11.72 12.61
N ILE A 144 2.18 10.68 12.40
CA ILE A 144 1.72 9.49 11.69
C ILE A 144 2.29 8.20 12.29
N THR A 145 1.43 7.18 12.38
CA THR A 145 1.79 5.84 12.86
C THR A 145 1.60 4.80 11.76
N PRO A 146 2.51 4.71 10.78
CA PRO A 146 2.45 3.73 9.70
C PRO A 146 3.01 2.39 10.12
N SER A 147 2.82 1.34 9.27
CA SER A 147 3.50 0.06 9.45
C SER A 147 4.99 0.15 9.15
N ARG A 148 5.36 0.88 8.10
CA ARG A 148 6.75 1.16 7.73
C ARG A 148 6.89 2.54 7.10
N ALA A 149 8.09 3.11 7.14
CA ALA A 149 8.43 4.35 6.46
C ALA A 149 9.81 4.26 5.81
N SER A 150 10.02 4.96 4.72
CA SER A 150 11.33 5.11 4.12
C SER A 150 12.17 6.12 4.91
N LYS A 151 13.49 5.99 4.89
CA LYS A 151 14.40 6.93 5.58
C LYS A 151 14.23 8.36 5.06
N SER A 152 13.96 8.54 3.77
CA SER A 152 13.69 9.85 3.17
C SER A 152 12.38 10.46 3.71
N ALA A 153 11.32 9.66 3.82
CA ALA A 153 10.06 10.12 4.38
C ALA A 153 10.19 10.53 5.86
N ILE A 154 10.90 9.73 6.66
CA ILE A 154 11.14 10.05 8.07
C ILE A 154 11.84 11.40 8.20
N ARG A 155 12.94 11.61 7.48
CA ARG A 155 13.70 12.89 7.49
C ARG A 155 12.83 14.08 7.07
N ALA A 156 12.00 13.91 6.05
CA ALA A 156 11.13 14.98 5.57
C ALA A 156 10.05 15.37 6.59
N ILE A 157 9.40 14.39 7.22
CA ILE A 157 8.38 14.65 8.25
C ILE A 157 9.01 15.30 9.48
N GLU A 158 10.16 14.83 9.93
CA GLU A 158 10.88 15.41 11.07
C GLU A 158 11.40 16.82 10.76
N ALA A 159 11.87 17.08 9.55
CA ALA A 159 12.27 18.42 9.11
C ALA A 159 11.09 19.42 9.12
N ALA A 160 9.87 18.96 8.84
CA ALA A 160 8.65 19.76 8.94
C ALA A 160 8.10 19.89 10.39
N GLY A 161 8.80 19.34 11.39
CA GLY A 161 8.37 19.38 12.80
C GLY A 161 7.34 18.31 13.18
N GLY A 162 7.10 17.33 12.32
CA GLY A 162 6.20 16.21 12.57
C GLY A 162 6.88 15.04 13.30
N LYS A 163 6.11 14.01 13.63
CA LYS A 163 6.61 12.76 14.25
C LYS A 163 6.15 11.53 13.46
N VAL A 164 7.04 10.54 13.34
CA VAL A 164 6.77 9.23 12.75
C VAL A 164 7.07 8.14 13.75
N VAL A 165 6.15 7.22 13.96
CA VAL A 165 6.35 6.03 14.77
C VAL A 165 5.86 4.82 13.99
N CYS A 166 6.78 3.96 13.58
CA CYS A 166 6.44 2.75 12.84
C CYS A 166 5.99 1.66 13.81
N LYS A 167 4.77 1.14 13.62
CA LYS A 167 4.13 0.14 14.47
C LYS A 167 3.89 -1.16 13.72
N TYR A 168 4.12 -2.28 14.41
CA TYR A 168 3.86 -3.60 13.85
C TYR A 168 2.36 -3.92 13.85
N TYR A 169 1.89 -4.45 12.75
CA TYR A 169 0.54 -4.99 12.63
C TYR A 169 0.59 -6.40 12.01
N ASN A 170 -0.13 -7.34 12.59
CA ASN A 170 -0.50 -8.56 11.89
C ASN A 170 -1.83 -8.32 11.15
N ALA A 171 -2.26 -9.26 10.32
CA ALA A 171 -3.48 -9.11 9.51
C ALA A 171 -4.73 -8.83 10.37
N LEU A 172 -4.82 -9.43 11.55
CA LEU A 172 -5.95 -9.23 12.46
C LEU A 172 -5.89 -7.86 13.15
N SER A 173 -4.74 -7.46 13.70
CA SER A 173 -4.59 -6.15 14.34
C SER A 173 -4.74 -5.00 13.36
N LEU A 174 -4.30 -5.17 12.11
CA LEU A 174 -4.51 -4.18 11.06
C LEU A 174 -6.00 -4.02 10.73
N ARG A 175 -6.74 -5.12 10.62
CA ARG A 175 -8.19 -5.11 10.42
C ARG A 175 -8.90 -4.41 11.57
N ASN A 176 -8.51 -4.68 12.81
CA ASN A 176 -9.07 -4.04 14.00
C ASN A 176 -8.75 -2.54 14.02
N CYS A 177 -7.53 -2.15 13.68
CA CYS A 177 -7.12 -0.74 13.54
C CYS A 177 -8.00 -0.01 12.50
N VAL A 178 -8.19 -0.57 11.30
CA VAL A 178 -9.02 0.03 10.25
C VAL A 178 -10.49 0.14 10.67
N ARG A 179 -11.01 -0.85 11.40
CA ARG A 179 -12.38 -0.85 11.93
C ARG A 179 -12.56 0.06 13.16
N GLY A 180 -11.47 0.44 13.83
CA GLY A 180 -11.49 1.25 15.04
C GLY A 180 -11.85 0.48 16.30
N VAL A 181 -11.59 -0.82 16.32
CA VAL A 181 -11.75 -1.65 17.51
C VAL A 181 -10.48 -1.53 18.35
N THR A 182 -10.58 -0.86 19.50
CA THR A 182 -9.43 -0.57 20.39
C THR A 182 -9.28 -1.55 21.55
N ASP A 183 -10.31 -2.33 21.85
CA ASP A 183 -10.39 -3.17 23.05
C ASP A 183 -9.55 -4.45 22.99
N LYS A 184 -8.84 -4.68 21.88
CA LYS A 184 -8.05 -5.91 21.71
C LYS A 184 -6.57 -5.65 21.87
N VAL A 185 -5.88 -6.61 22.48
CA VAL A 185 -4.44 -6.60 22.66
C VAL A 185 -3.74 -6.44 21.29
N GLU A 186 -2.79 -5.52 21.23
CA GLU A 186 -2.00 -5.27 20.04
C GLU A 186 -1.05 -6.43 19.76
N ALA A 187 -0.87 -6.76 18.47
CA ALA A 187 0.04 -7.81 18.07
C ALA A 187 1.51 -7.36 18.21
N ALA A 188 2.34 -8.21 18.82
CA ALA A 188 3.78 -8.03 18.85
C ALA A 188 4.46 -8.79 17.68
N PRO A 189 5.61 -8.31 17.17
CA PRO A 189 6.35 -9.04 16.16
C PRO A 189 7.00 -10.29 16.76
N THR A 190 6.83 -11.44 16.10
CA THR A 190 7.38 -12.73 16.52
C THR A 190 8.59 -13.16 15.68
N ARG A 191 8.68 -12.68 14.42
CA ARG A 191 9.82 -12.99 13.55
C ARG A 191 11.03 -12.15 13.92
N ARG A 192 12.20 -12.77 13.97
CA ARG A 192 13.48 -12.08 14.28
C ARG A 192 13.71 -10.84 13.40
N GLU A 193 13.44 -10.94 12.11
CA GLU A 193 13.61 -9.83 11.16
C GLU A 193 12.71 -8.64 11.50
N ASP A 194 11.46 -8.90 11.86
CA ASP A 194 10.51 -7.84 12.24
C ASP A 194 10.92 -7.23 13.59
N ILE A 195 11.32 -8.04 14.57
CA ILE A 195 11.80 -7.54 15.86
C ILE A 195 13.00 -6.62 15.66
N MET A 196 14.00 -7.04 14.90
CA MET A 196 15.18 -6.23 14.59
C MET A 196 14.81 -4.94 13.88
N TRP A 197 13.88 -4.99 12.93
CA TRP A 197 13.46 -3.81 12.18
C TRP A 197 12.75 -2.77 13.08
N TYR A 198 11.86 -3.21 13.98
CA TYR A 198 11.10 -2.32 14.87
C TYR A 198 11.89 -1.90 16.14
N THR A 199 13.00 -2.53 16.45
CA THR A 199 13.94 -2.07 17.51
C THR A 199 14.94 -1.04 17.01
N GLU A 200 15.07 -0.88 15.68
CA GLU A 200 16.02 0.05 15.10
C GLU A 200 15.47 1.50 15.13
N TYR A 201 16.24 2.42 15.73
CA TYR A 201 15.88 3.83 15.81
C TYR A 201 15.80 4.51 14.42
N ASN A 202 16.68 4.14 13.48
CA ASN A 202 16.67 4.70 12.13
C ASN A 202 15.35 4.47 11.38
N ASN A 203 14.62 3.43 11.74
CA ASN A 203 13.30 3.11 11.21
C ASN A 203 12.17 3.71 12.04
N ARG A 204 12.48 4.44 13.13
CA ARG A 204 11.48 4.94 14.09
C ARG A 204 10.54 3.85 14.58
N GLY A 205 11.09 2.65 14.78
CA GLY A 205 10.32 1.54 15.30
C GLY A 205 9.82 1.80 16.73
N TYR A 206 8.59 1.43 17.01
CA TYR A 206 7.92 1.69 18.29
C TYR A 206 8.56 0.96 19.49
N ILE A 207 9.41 -0.05 19.24
CA ILE A 207 10.14 -0.80 20.29
C ILE A 207 11.51 -0.16 20.57
N ALA A 208 11.99 0.75 19.72
CA ALA A 208 13.30 1.37 19.89
C ALA A 208 13.33 2.28 21.14
N PRO A 209 14.31 2.14 22.06
CA PRO A 209 14.35 2.91 23.30
C PRO A 209 14.34 4.42 23.11
N ARG A 210 15.00 4.93 22.07
CA ARG A 210 14.99 6.36 21.74
C ARG A 210 13.63 6.83 21.23
N THR A 211 12.92 5.99 20.45
CA THR A 211 11.56 6.31 19.96
C THR A 211 10.58 6.35 21.13
N LEU A 212 10.74 5.46 22.11
CA LEU A 212 9.92 5.44 23.33
C LEU A 212 10.06 6.71 24.13
N LYS A 213 11.29 7.21 24.33
CA LYS A 213 11.54 8.51 24.99
C LYS A 213 10.88 9.69 24.25
N LEU A 214 10.77 9.63 22.92
CA LEU A 214 10.09 10.65 22.11
C LEU A 214 8.55 10.59 22.24
N LEU A 215 8.00 9.42 22.57
CA LEU A 215 6.56 9.24 22.77
C LEU A 215 6.07 9.72 24.13
N GLY A 216 6.98 10.00 25.05
CA GLY A 216 6.70 10.31 26.45
C GLY A 216 6.57 9.03 27.28
N ASP A 217 6.72 9.16 28.59
CA ASP A 217 6.65 8.07 29.56
C ASP A 217 5.24 7.45 29.59
N GLN A 218 4.99 6.52 28.69
CA GLN A 218 3.82 5.64 28.78
C GLN A 218 4.23 4.41 29.60
N PRO A 219 3.76 4.22 30.84
CA PRO A 219 4.17 3.14 31.73
C PRO A 219 3.99 1.75 31.11
N PHE A 220 2.98 1.60 30.25
CA PHE A 220 2.70 0.37 29.50
C PHE A 220 3.83 -0.04 28.54
N VAL A 221 4.60 0.92 28.05
CA VAL A 221 5.69 0.68 27.08
C VAL A 221 6.95 0.26 27.80
N GLU A 222 7.22 0.82 29.01
CA GLU A 222 8.36 0.43 29.83
C GLU A 222 8.24 -1.01 30.33
N GLU A 223 7.06 -1.43 30.76
CA GLU A 223 6.83 -2.81 31.20
C GLU A 223 7.04 -3.81 30.07
N ARG A 224 6.50 -3.56 28.89
CA ARG A 224 6.74 -4.42 27.72
C ARG A 224 8.18 -4.44 27.27
N TRP A 225 8.88 -3.30 27.37
CA TRP A 225 10.31 -3.24 27.07
C TRP A 225 11.16 -4.02 28.08
N LYS A 226 10.84 -3.96 29.36
CA LYS A 226 11.48 -4.75 30.39
C LYS A 226 11.33 -6.26 30.08
N VAL A 227 10.13 -6.71 29.83
CA VAL A 227 9.85 -8.12 29.47
C VAL A 227 10.61 -8.54 28.21
N LEU A 228 10.58 -7.74 27.13
CA LEU A 228 11.31 -8.03 25.90
C LEU A 228 12.82 -7.98 26.07
N SER A 229 13.35 -7.06 26.88
CA SER A 229 14.78 -6.95 27.15
C SER A 229 15.27 -8.10 28.04
N GLU A 230 14.47 -8.56 28.97
CA GLU A 230 14.75 -9.72 29.80
C GLU A 230 14.74 -11.02 28.95
N GLU A 231 13.80 -11.18 28.05
CA GLU A 231 13.77 -12.29 27.11
C GLU A 231 14.97 -12.26 26.16
N LEU A 232 15.30 -11.11 25.58
CA LEU A 232 16.50 -10.95 24.75
C LEU A 232 17.79 -11.22 25.53
N ASN A 233 17.86 -10.85 26.79
CA ASN A 233 19.01 -11.14 27.64
C ASN A 233 19.14 -12.62 28.00
N LYS A 234 18.02 -13.35 28.15
CA LYS A 234 18.03 -14.82 28.28
C LYS A 234 18.66 -15.49 27.06
N PHE A 235 18.43 -14.97 25.86
CA PHE A 235 19.07 -15.47 24.64
C PHE A 235 20.51 -14.97 24.43
N ARG A 236 20.90 -13.86 25.07
CA ARG A 236 22.25 -13.28 25.00
C ARG A 236 23.24 -13.89 25.97
N GLN A 237 22.82 -14.67 26.96
CA GLN A 237 23.75 -15.31 27.88
C GLN A 237 24.60 -16.36 27.12
N PRO A 238 25.90 -16.14 26.97
CA PRO A 238 26.78 -17.12 26.36
C PRO A 238 26.95 -18.31 27.34
N GLY A 239 26.25 -19.41 27.08
CA GLY A 239 26.52 -20.62 27.83
C GLY A 239 25.43 -21.64 28.04
N LYS A 240 24.15 -21.36 27.68
CA LYS A 240 23.08 -22.36 27.89
C LYS A 240 22.20 -22.51 26.63
N GLY A 241 22.72 -23.13 25.58
CA GLY A 241 21.81 -23.37 24.45
C GLY A 241 22.37 -23.85 23.13
N LEU A 242 23.64 -24.20 23.05
CA LEU A 242 24.16 -24.97 21.92
C LEU A 242 24.71 -26.29 22.46
N ARG A 243 23.90 -27.33 22.45
CA ARG A 243 24.36 -28.68 22.56
C ARG A 243 25.40 -28.92 21.46
N LYS A 244 26.66 -29.04 21.87
CA LYS A 244 27.72 -29.65 21.09
C LYS A 244 27.48 -31.19 21.05
N ASP A 245 26.47 -31.62 20.37
CA ASP A 245 26.25 -33.04 20.12
C ASP A 245 25.74 -33.23 18.69
N ARG A 246 26.63 -33.02 17.77
CA ARG A 246 26.66 -33.72 16.49
C ARG A 246 28.13 -33.97 16.12
N LYS A 247 28.71 -34.94 16.78
CA LYS A 247 29.77 -35.74 16.16
C LYS A 247 29.09 -36.73 15.21
N LEU A 248 29.32 -36.58 13.95
CA LEU A 248 29.39 -37.65 12.98
C LEU A 248 30.84 -37.89 12.70
#